data_626c7f3887e83052d05770713071e6a7
#
_entry.id   626c7f3887e83052d05770713071e6a7
#
_cell.length_a   1.000
_cell.length_b   1.000
_cell.length_c   1.000
_cell.angle_alpha   90.00
_cell.angle_beta   90.00
_cell.angle_gamma   90.00
#
_symmetry.space_group_name_H-M   'P 1'
#
loop_
_entity.id
_entity.type
_entity.pdbx_description
1 polymer ?
#
loop_
_entity_poly.entity_id
_entity_poly.type
_entity_poly.pdbx_seq_one_letter_code
_entity_poly.pdbx_strand_id
1 'polypeptide(L)'
;MSALGLFAALISANGAAAAPSQVTYTVRSGDTLGAIGARCGVGYQQIAAANGISNPNVIEVGKQLTIPGSKGCSNVAAAAPVAKAAAGAPQGVGAPAAAVPAAPSAAGAPAGFGYGVQVHAPDGDQGVVERVKGMRFNWVKQQVEWFRYEGAKGERNFSGLENLVNQANAAGVNVMFSVVKAPDWARPGNTDRSVAGPPANPQDMADFMSAMAAHFRGRVKAYEIWNEQNLHYEWGNEPLSAGRYSQLLCASYRAVKASDPGAMVISGALTPTGVNDGSRAIDDVNYLSQMFASGSGGCANGIGAHPSGYNNPATVHAGWNNPAEPQFKGHRSFFFRSTMEAYRGVMNRYGQGGKKLWVTEFGWASVENLGTGPAGGYEYAAQNTEGEQAQYLRDAFNLARSWGWVGPMFVWNLNFAPVAGNGDEKAAFGLVRGDWSERPAYQALRDMPK
;
A
#
# COMPACT_ATOMS: atom_id res chain seq x y z
N MET A 1 67.06 -11.96 -4.99
CA MET A 1 67.55 -13.34 -5.19
C MET A 1 66.30 -14.18 -5.32
N SER A 2 65.87 -14.44 -6.56
CA SER A 2 66.00 -15.71 -7.30
C SER A 2 65.32 -16.86 -6.56
N ALA A 3 64.27 -17.47 -7.09
CA ALA A 3 64.34 -18.49 -8.10
C ALA A 3 62.96 -18.80 -8.71
N LEU A 4 62.94 -18.84 -10.02
CA LEU A 4 62.01 -19.52 -10.90
C LEU A 4 61.87 -21.00 -10.58
N GLY A 5 60.68 -21.57 -10.81
CA GLY A 5 60.43 -23.00 -10.87
C GLY A 5 59.26 -23.31 -11.80
N LEU A 6 59.59 -23.56 -13.04
CA LEU A 6 58.78 -24.11 -14.13
C LEU A 6 58.38 -25.53 -13.78
N PHE A 7 57.09 -25.94 -13.92
CA PHE A 7 56.77 -27.35 -14.22
C PHE A 7 55.58 -27.47 -15.18
N ALA A 8 55.76 -28.39 -16.08
CA ALA A 8 55.08 -28.60 -17.33
C ALA A 8 53.69 -29.26 -17.22
N ALA A 9 52.97 -29.09 -18.28
CA ALA A 9 51.66 -29.63 -18.67
C ALA A 9 51.48 -31.15 -18.43
N LEU A 10 50.28 -31.50 -17.97
CA LEU A 10 49.67 -32.78 -18.27
C LEU A 10 48.26 -32.52 -18.86
N ILE A 11 48.18 -32.82 -20.14
CA ILE A 11 46.92 -32.89 -20.90
C ILE A 11 46.15 -34.10 -20.39
N SER A 12 44.95 -33.91 -19.91
CA SER A 12 43.98 -34.97 -19.69
C SER A 12 42.67 -34.60 -20.37
N ALA A 13 42.20 -35.53 -21.14
CA ALA A 13 41.16 -35.50 -22.13
C ALA A 13 39.82 -34.87 -21.72
N ASN A 14 39.22 -34.20 -22.67
CA ASN A 14 37.87 -33.77 -22.83
C ASN A 14 36.81 -34.69 -22.22
N GLY A 15 36.14 -34.23 -21.15
CA GLY A 15 34.73 -34.48 -20.96
C GLY A 15 34.00 -33.25 -21.48
N ALA A 16 33.39 -33.30 -22.64
CA ALA A 16 32.47 -32.27 -23.11
C ALA A 16 31.33 -32.21 -22.12
N ALA A 17 31.28 -31.17 -21.29
CA ALA A 17 30.09 -30.84 -20.51
C ALA A 17 28.97 -30.61 -21.52
N ALA A 18 27.93 -31.45 -21.45
CA ALA A 18 26.70 -31.27 -22.23
C ALA A 18 26.23 -29.86 -22.00
N ALA A 19 25.99 -29.07 -23.07
CA ALA A 19 25.40 -27.74 -22.97
C ALA A 19 24.11 -27.85 -22.20
N PRO A 20 23.82 -26.93 -21.27
CA PRO A 20 22.58 -26.96 -20.49
C PRO A 20 21.40 -26.98 -21.46
N SER A 21 20.47 -27.91 -21.27
CA SER A 21 19.30 -28.05 -22.11
C SER A 21 18.51 -26.73 -22.08
N GLN A 22 18.42 -26.06 -23.21
CA GLN A 22 17.61 -24.85 -23.37
C GLN A 22 16.23 -25.27 -23.85
N VAL A 23 15.20 -24.88 -23.13
CA VAL A 23 13.80 -25.05 -23.53
C VAL A 23 13.30 -23.74 -24.10
N THR A 24 12.62 -23.78 -25.24
CA THR A 24 11.96 -22.61 -25.81
C THR A 24 10.51 -22.58 -25.38
N TYR A 25 10.05 -21.42 -24.91
CA TYR A 25 8.66 -21.19 -24.50
C TYR A 25 8.05 -20.06 -25.34
N THR A 26 6.87 -20.28 -25.91
CA THR A 26 6.14 -19.23 -26.63
C THR A 26 5.18 -18.54 -25.69
N VAL A 27 5.31 -17.23 -25.51
CA VAL A 27 4.46 -16.39 -24.63
C VAL A 27 3.02 -16.43 -25.10
N ARG A 28 2.11 -16.72 -24.18
CA ARG A 28 0.67 -16.75 -24.41
C ARG A 28 0.00 -15.56 -23.74
N SER A 29 -1.24 -15.25 -24.16
CA SER A 29 -2.03 -14.22 -23.48
C SER A 29 -2.21 -14.54 -21.99
N GLY A 30 -1.89 -13.59 -21.13
CA GLY A 30 -1.91 -13.74 -19.67
C GLY A 30 -0.62 -14.26 -19.04
N ASP A 31 0.43 -14.57 -19.82
CA ASP A 31 1.71 -14.98 -19.26
C ASP A 31 2.48 -13.79 -18.65
N THR A 32 3.24 -14.10 -17.59
CA THR A 32 4.28 -13.23 -17.03
C THR A 32 5.57 -14.01 -16.93
N LEU A 33 6.72 -13.34 -16.95
CA LEU A 33 8.02 -14.03 -16.77
C LEU A 33 8.08 -14.81 -15.44
N GLY A 34 7.44 -14.28 -14.39
CA GLY A 34 7.35 -14.96 -13.10
C GLY A 34 6.55 -16.27 -13.17
N ALA A 35 5.38 -16.25 -13.84
CA ALA A 35 4.56 -17.43 -14.02
C ALA A 35 5.21 -18.47 -14.95
N ILE A 36 5.89 -18.03 -16.01
CA ILE A 36 6.69 -18.90 -16.86
C ILE A 36 7.85 -19.52 -16.08
N GLY A 37 8.54 -18.71 -15.28
CA GLY A 37 9.66 -19.15 -14.44
C GLY A 37 9.23 -20.21 -13.41
N ALA A 38 8.11 -20.00 -12.74
CA ALA A 38 7.53 -20.96 -11.78
C ALA A 38 7.19 -22.31 -12.46
N ARG A 39 6.59 -22.27 -13.65
CA ARG A 39 6.25 -23.49 -14.44
C ARG A 39 7.49 -24.23 -14.95
N CYS A 40 8.56 -23.51 -15.21
CA CYS A 40 9.79 -24.07 -15.79
C CYS A 40 10.89 -24.33 -14.74
N GLY A 41 10.65 -24.01 -13.47
CA GLY A 41 11.62 -24.16 -12.37
C GLY A 41 12.84 -23.24 -12.49
N VAL A 42 12.67 -22.05 -13.08
CA VAL A 42 13.73 -21.08 -13.37
C VAL A 42 13.34 -19.68 -12.90
N GLY A 43 14.25 -18.96 -12.25
CA GLY A 43 14.01 -17.59 -11.83
C GLY A 43 13.70 -16.66 -13.02
N TYR A 44 12.73 -15.78 -12.89
CA TYR A 44 12.35 -14.85 -13.96
C TYR A 44 13.49 -13.92 -14.39
N GLN A 45 14.40 -13.57 -13.47
CA GLN A 45 15.61 -12.77 -13.79
C GLN A 45 16.55 -13.52 -14.75
N GLN A 46 16.68 -14.84 -14.59
CA GLN A 46 17.49 -15.67 -15.47
C GLN A 46 16.85 -15.77 -16.87
N ILE A 47 15.51 -15.84 -16.93
CA ILE A 47 14.78 -15.82 -18.20
C ILE A 47 14.93 -14.44 -18.86
N ALA A 48 14.79 -13.36 -18.11
CA ALA A 48 14.97 -12.00 -18.63
C ALA A 48 16.37 -11.78 -19.20
N ALA A 49 17.40 -12.16 -18.45
CA ALA A 49 18.80 -12.05 -18.89
C ALA A 49 19.10 -12.88 -20.14
N ALA A 50 18.61 -14.14 -20.22
CA ALA A 50 18.83 -15.03 -21.37
C ALA A 50 18.12 -14.54 -22.65
N ASN A 51 17.14 -13.63 -22.53
CA ASN A 51 16.35 -13.12 -23.65
C ASN A 51 16.57 -11.62 -23.93
N GLY A 52 17.51 -10.97 -23.25
CA GLY A 52 17.78 -9.54 -23.43
C GLY A 52 16.58 -8.66 -23.04
N ILE A 53 15.76 -9.11 -22.07
CA ILE A 53 14.58 -8.37 -21.63
C ILE A 53 15.00 -7.41 -20.52
N SER A 54 15.08 -6.14 -20.84
CA SER A 54 15.44 -5.07 -19.90
C SER A 54 14.30 -4.75 -18.91
N ASN A 55 13.04 -4.90 -19.33
CA ASN A 55 11.88 -4.74 -18.45
C ASN A 55 11.14 -6.08 -18.30
N PRO A 56 11.34 -6.82 -17.20
CA PRO A 56 10.73 -8.13 -16.99
C PRO A 56 9.19 -8.11 -16.87
N ASN A 57 8.59 -6.94 -16.74
CA ASN A 57 7.14 -6.76 -16.68
C ASN A 57 6.48 -6.60 -18.07
N VAL A 58 7.28 -6.55 -19.13
CA VAL A 58 6.78 -6.38 -20.50
C VAL A 58 7.26 -7.56 -21.35
N ILE A 59 6.35 -8.47 -21.69
CA ILE A 59 6.57 -9.54 -22.65
C ILE A 59 5.43 -9.58 -23.66
N GLU A 60 5.76 -9.79 -24.92
CA GLU A 60 4.79 -9.79 -26.01
C GLU A 60 4.23 -11.19 -26.25
N VAL A 61 2.91 -11.29 -26.45
CA VAL A 61 2.26 -12.55 -26.84
C VAL A 61 2.80 -13.02 -28.19
N GLY A 62 3.15 -14.29 -28.26
CA GLY A 62 3.80 -14.91 -29.44
C GLY A 62 5.32 -14.85 -29.42
N LYS A 63 5.95 -14.06 -28.55
CA LYS A 63 7.42 -14.04 -28.43
C LYS A 63 7.94 -15.38 -27.92
N GLN A 64 9.00 -15.88 -28.55
CA GLN A 64 9.71 -17.07 -28.08
C GLN A 64 10.76 -16.67 -27.04
N LEU A 65 10.73 -17.33 -25.90
CA LEU A 65 11.68 -17.15 -24.81
C LEU A 65 12.57 -18.39 -24.66
N THR A 66 13.86 -18.16 -24.57
CA THR A 66 14.83 -19.18 -24.14
C THR A 66 14.77 -19.32 -22.63
N ILE A 67 14.52 -20.52 -22.12
CA ILE A 67 14.45 -20.83 -20.69
C ILE A 67 15.71 -21.58 -20.27
N PRO A 68 16.69 -20.92 -19.66
CA PRO A 68 17.98 -21.52 -19.33
C PRO A 68 17.85 -22.53 -18.19
N GLY A 69 18.50 -23.68 -18.31
CA GLY A 69 18.58 -24.68 -17.24
C GLY A 69 17.25 -25.39 -16.88
N SER A 70 16.22 -25.21 -17.70
CA SER A 70 14.93 -25.88 -17.49
C SER A 70 15.01 -27.37 -17.87
N LYS A 71 14.44 -28.24 -17.00
CA LYS A 71 14.22 -29.66 -17.30
C LYS A 71 12.90 -29.93 -18.04
N GLY A 72 12.22 -28.87 -18.46
CA GLY A 72 10.90 -28.87 -19.10
C GLY A 72 9.90 -28.00 -18.32
N CYS A 73 9.05 -27.30 -19.05
CA CYS A 73 7.97 -26.50 -18.44
C CYS A 73 6.75 -27.42 -18.24
N SER A 74 6.23 -27.51 -17.01
CA SER A 74 5.02 -28.30 -16.71
C SER A 74 3.84 -27.78 -17.53
N ASN A 75 3.23 -28.62 -18.34
CA ASN A 75 1.98 -28.32 -19.04
C ASN A 75 0.80 -28.35 -18.02
N VAL A 76 0.67 -27.32 -17.23
CA VAL A 76 -0.63 -27.06 -16.60
C VAL A 76 -1.52 -26.46 -17.67
N ALA A 77 -2.53 -27.21 -18.09
CA ALA A 77 -3.47 -26.76 -19.10
C ALA A 77 -4.00 -25.38 -18.72
N ALA A 78 -3.87 -24.42 -19.63
CA ALA A 78 -4.58 -23.14 -19.49
C ALA A 78 -6.05 -23.46 -19.33
N ALA A 79 -6.71 -22.87 -18.34
CA ALA A 79 -8.16 -22.90 -18.23
C ALA A 79 -8.72 -22.47 -19.57
N ALA A 80 -9.58 -23.32 -20.13
CA ALA A 80 -10.19 -23.09 -21.43
C ALA A 80 -10.87 -21.71 -21.44
N PRO A 81 -10.83 -20.97 -22.56
CA PRO A 81 -11.56 -19.73 -22.66
C PRO A 81 -13.05 -20.05 -22.51
N VAL A 82 -13.71 -19.42 -21.54
CA VAL A 82 -15.14 -19.48 -21.37
C VAL A 82 -15.76 -18.96 -22.68
N ALA A 83 -16.46 -19.84 -23.37
CA ALA A 83 -17.16 -19.51 -24.58
C ALA A 83 -18.13 -18.35 -24.33
N LYS A 84 -18.08 -17.35 -25.18
CA LYS A 84 -18.99 -16.22 -25.22
C LYS A 84 -20.42 -16.75 -25.38
N ALA A 85 -21.18 -16.84 -24.30
CA ALA A 85 -22.60 -17.16 -24.36
C ALA A 85 -23.31 -16.00 -25.04
N ALA A 86 -24.08 -16.36 -26.03
CA ALA A 86 -24.95 -15.46 -26.81
C ALA A 86 -25.96 -14.77 -25.90
N ALA A 87 -26.25 -13.51 -26.22
CA ALA A 87 -27.24 -12.68 -25.56
C ALA A 87 -28.64 -13.37 -25.59
N GLY A 88 -29.10 -13.81 -24.45
CA GLY A 88 -30.49 -14.16 -24.19
C GLY A 88 -31.21 -12.94 -23.61
N ALA A 89 -32.42 -12.70 -24.10
CA ALA A 89 -33.28 -11.58 -23.76
C ALA A 89 -33.59 -11.45 -22.25
N PRO A 90 -33.93 -10.25 -21.78
CA PRO A 90 -34.12 -9.99 -20.36
C PRO A 90 -35.39 -10.63 -19.82
N GLN A 91 -35.28 -11.47 -18.83
CA GLN A 91 -36.42 -11.89 -18.02
C GLN A 91 -36.46 -11.13 -16.68
N GLY A 92 -37.63 -10.53 -16.46
CA GLY A 92 -38.26 -10.25 -15.20
C GLY A 92 -37.51 -9.42 -14.15
N VAL A 93 -37.93 -8.16 -14.02
CA VAL A 93 -37.64 -7.24 -12.92
C VAL A 93 -38.00 -7.90 -11.58
N GLY A 94 -37.00 -8.41 -10.86
CA GLY A 94 -37.15 -8.70 -9.44
C GLY A 94 -37.29 -7.37 -8.67
N ALA A 95 -38.21 -7.31 -7.72
CA ALA A 95 -38.51 -6.14 -6.90
C ALA A 95 -37.22 -5.52 -6.30
N PRO A 96 -37.13 -4.18 -6.16
CA PRO A 96 -36.00 -3.53 -5.60
C PRO A 96 -35.77 -4.02 -4.17
N ALA A 97 -34.54 -4.47 -3.88
CA ALA A 97 -34.12 -4.75 -2.52
C ALA A 97 -34.40 -3.52 -1.65
N ALA A 98 -35.07 -3.74 -0.52
CA ALA A 98 -35.43 -2.68 0.42
C ALA A 98 -34.23 -1.79 0.71
N ALA A 99 -34.41 -0.49 0.53
CA ALA A 99 -33.40 0.52 0.87
C ALA A 99 -32.99 0.32 2.34
N VAL A 100 -31.70 0.03 2.54
CA VAL A 100 -31.11 0.01 3.89
C VAL A 100 -31.32 1.40 4.47
N PRO A 101 -31.95 1.55 5.66
CA PRO A 101 -32.15 2.84 6.29
C PRO A 101 -30.83 3.59 6.39
N ALA A 102 -30.79 4.84 5.94
CA ALA A 102 -29.65 5.70 6.12
C ALA A 102 -29.31 5.75 7.61
N ALA A 103 -28.10 5.33 7.98
CA ALA A 103 -27.63 5.45 9.36
C ALA A 103 -27.70 6.93 9.78
N PRO A 104 -28.09 7.24 11.03
CA PRO A 104 -28.17 8.61 11.49
C PRO A 104 -26.83 9.29 11.32
N SER A 105 -26.83 10.48 10.76
CA SER A 105 -25.67 11.34 10.59
C SER A 105 -25.00 11.54 11.95
N ALA A 106 -23.85 10.93 12.19
CA ALA A 106 -23.10 11.11 13.42
C ALA A 106 -22.57 12.55 13.47
N ALA A 107 -23.12 13.34 14.37
CA ALA A 107 -22.54 14.61 14.78
C ALA A 107 -21.16 14.34 15.41
N GLY A 108 -20.11 15.05 14.97
CA GLY A 108 -18.85 15.13 15.69
C GLY A 108 -17.61 14.57 14.99
N ALA A 109 -17.44 14.85 13.69
CA ALA A 109 -16.17 14.61 13.02
C ALA A 109 -15.28 15.85 13.07
N PRO A 110 -13.95 15.71 13.23
CA PRO A 110 -13.06 16.81 12.90
C PRO A 110 -13.15 17.06 11.39
N ALA A 111 -14.03 17.95 11.00
CA ALA A 111 -14.31 18.31 9.61
C ALA A 111 -13.16 19.13 8.99
N GLY A 112 -12.09 19.39 9.73
CA GLY A 112 -10.98 20.24 9.33
C GLY A 112 -9.83 19.48 8.68
N PHE A 113 -8.98 20.23 7.97
CA PHE A 113 -7.67 19.78 7.52
C PHE A 113 -6.77 19.47 8.73
N GLY A 114 -6.01 18.39 8.67
CA GLY A 114 -5.14 17.96 9.77
C GLY A 114 -3.73 17.64 9.28
N TYR A 115 -2.76 17.87 10.15
CA TYR A 115 -1.34 17.57 9.93
C TYR A 115 -0.95 16.36 10.79
N GLY A 116 -0.52 15.30 10.15
CA GLY A 116 -0.21 14.04 10.80
C GLY A 116 1.05 13.38 10.25
N VAL A 117 1.50 12.38 10.99
CA VAL A 117 2.62 11.52 10.60
C VAL A 117 2.35 10.10 11.07
N GLN A 118 2.76 9.12 10.27
CA GLN A 118 2.74 7.73 10.68
C GLN A 118 3.97 7.42 11.55
N VAL A 119 3.71 6.71 12.65
CA VAL A 119 4.74 6.27 13.59
C VAL A 119 4.77 4.75 13.68
N HIS A 120 5.84 4.21 14.23
CA HIS A 120 5.95 2.80 14.59
C HIS A 120 6.24 2.70 16.09
N ALA A 121 5.18 2.59 16.86
CA ALA A 121 5.22 2.50 18.31
C ALA A 121 4.22 1.43 18.83
N PRO A 122 4.33 0.15 18.37
CA PRO A 122 3.35 -0.88 18.70
C PRO A 122 3.35 -1.30 20.18
N ASP A 123 4.44 -1.01 20.89
CA ASP A 123 4.66 -1.38 22.30
C ASP A 123 4.86 -0.15 23.21
N GLY A 124 4.47 1.02 22.72
CA GLY A 124 4.56 2.27 23.47
C GLY A 124 4.98 3.48 22.65
N ASP A 125 5.05 4.64 23.29
CA ASP A 125 5.27 5.91 22.61
C ASP A 125 6.70 6.08 22.04
N GLN A 126 7.74 5.61 22.73
CA GLN A 126 9.16 5.77 22.34
C GLN A 126 9.58 7.22 22.04
N GLY A 127 8.91 8.22 22.61
CA GLY A 127 9.17 9.65 22.39
C GLY A 127 8.64 10.19 21.06
N VAL A 128 7.82 9.41 20.32
CA VAL A 128 7.27 9.85 19.03
C VAL A 128 6.28 11.00 19.17
N VAL A 129 5.49 11.02 20.26
CA VAL A 129 4.48 12.07 20.50
C VAL A 129 5.13 13.44 20.68
N GLU A 130 6.27 13.51 21.40
CA GLU A 130 7.01 14.76 21.57
C GLU A 130 7.51 15.31 20.21
N ARG A 131 7.94 14.43 19.30
CA ARG A 131 8.35 14.84 17.96
C ARG A 131 7.16 15.30 17.09
N VAL A 132 6.01 14.65 17.22
CA VAL A 132 4.77 15.08 16.55
C VAL A 132 4.38 16.48 17.03
N LYS A 133 4.42 16.74 18.34
CA LYS A 133 4.21 18.08 18.92
C LYS A 133 5.27 19.08 18.46
N GLY A 134 6.54 18.66 18.42
CA GLY A 134 7.64 19.50 17.93
C GLY A 134 7.38 20.04 16.53
N MET A 135 6.78 19.26 15.65
CA MET A 135 6.32 19.71 14.34
C MET A 135 5.03 20.54 14.38
N ARG A 136 4.40 20.71 15.52
CA ARG A 136 3.05 21.31 15.68
C ARG A 136 1.98 20.55 14.87
N PHE A 137 2.17 19.23 14.77
CA PHE A 137 1.18 18.33 14.18
C PHE A 137 0.11 17.96 15.19
N ASN A 138 -1.11 17.77 14.71
CA ASN A 138 -2.26 17.50 15.54
C ASN A 138 -2.83 16.08 15.36
N TRP A 139 -2.14 15.24 14.57
CA TRP A 139 -2.50 13.85 14.35
C TRP A 139 -1.27 12.93 14.39
N VAL A 140 -1.48 11.73 14.91
CA VAL A 140 -0.56 10.60 14.82
C VAL A 140 -1.30 9.38 14.28
N LYS A 141 -0.69 8.65 13.33
CA LYS A 141 -1.20 7.39 12.80
C LYS A 141 -0.31 6.25 13.28
N GLN A 142 -0.93 5.18 13.82
CA GLN A 142 -0.28 3.91 14.12
C GLN A 142 -0.96 2.79 13.33
N GLN A 143 -0.18 2.01 12.59
CA GLN A 143 -0.68 0.78 11.98
C GLN A 143 -0.79 -0.31 13.04
N VAL A 144 -1.97 -0.91 13.14
CA VAL A 144 -2.29 -1.95 14.11
C VAL A 144 -2.39 -3.28 13.37
N GLU A 145 -1.40 -4.13 13.55
CA GLU A 145 -1.40 -5.49 13.02
C GLU A 145 -2.29 -6.37 13.90
N TRP A 146 -3.51 -6.66 13.47
CA TRP A 146 -4.52 -7.34 14.27
C TRP A 146 -4.01 -8.61 14.96
N PHE A 147 -3.21 -9.42 14.25
CA PHE A 147 -2.68 -10.68 14.81
C PHE A 147 -1.87 -10.50 16.11
N ARG A 148 -1.28 -9.32 16.35
CA ARG A 148 -0.52 -9.02 17.57
C ARG A 148 -1.42 -8.82 18.81
N TYR A 149 -2.67 -8.46 18.58
CA TYR A 149 -3.58 -8.03 19.64
C TYR A 149 -4.73 -9.03 19.87
N GLU A 150 -4.86 -10.08 19.05
CA GLU A 150 -5.84 -11.17 19.18
C GLU A 150 -5.24 -12.46 18.61
N GLY A 151 -4.38 -13.12 19.38
CA GLY A 151 -3.71 -14.37 18.98
C GLY A 151 -4.69 -15.53 18.82
N ALA A 152 -5.65 -15.69 19.74
CA ALA A 152 -6.78 -16.58 19.63
C ALA A 152 -8.09 -15.77 19.61
N LYS A 153 -9.12 -16.30 18.96
CA LYS A 153 -10.40 -15.60 18.79
C LYS A 153 -11.00 -15.20 20.14
N GLY A 154 -11.21 -13.89 20.34
CA GLY A 154 -11.77 -13.31 21.55
C GLY A 154 -10.74 -12.96 22.63
N GLU A 155 -9.50 -13.45 22.52
CA GLU A 155 -8.42 -13.14 23.48
C GLU A 155 -7.67 -11.89 23.03
N ARG A 156 -8.16 -10.72 23.48
CA ARG A 156 -7.70 -9.40 23.02
C ARG A 156 -6.88 -8.69 24.09
N ASN A 157 -5.73 -8.14 23.69
CA ASN A 157 -4.90 -7.33 24.57
C ASN A 157 -4.40 -6.08 23.84
N PHE A 158 -4.89 -4.90 24.24
CA PHE A 158 -4.53 -3.62 23.67
C PHE A 158 -3.51 -2.84 24.50
N SER A 159 -2.93 -3.42 25.54
CA SER A 159 -2.02 -2.72 26.50
C SER A 159 -0.83 -2.07 25.82
N GLY A 160 -0.29 -2.69 24.75
CA GLY A 160 0.83 -2.10 23.98
C GLY A 160 0.48 -0.75 23.32
N LEU A 161 -0.79 -0.49 23.02
CA LEU A 161 -1.24 0.77 22.40
C LEU A 161 -1.60 1.85 23.43
N GLU A 162 -1.81 1.50 24.70
CA GLU A 162 -2.29 2.43 25.73
C GLU A 162 -1.34 3.60 25.94
N ASN A 163 -0.04 3.36 25.99
CA ASN A 163 0.93 4.40 26.24
C ASN A 163 0.92 5.47 25.14
N LEU A 164 0.93 5.05 23.87
CA LEU A 164 0.82 5.95 22.72
C LEU A 164 -0.47 6.79 22.79
N VAL A 165 -1.62 6.13 23.03
CA VAL A 165 -2.92 6.79 23.08
C VAL A 165 -2.98 7.79 24.23
N ASN A 166 -2.52 7.41 25.42
CA ASN A 166 -2.56 8.28 26.59
C ASN A 166 -1.64 9.50 26.43
N GLN A 167 -0.42 9.32 25.94
CA GLN A 167 0.49 10.43 25.69
C GLN A 167 0.00 11.36 24.58
N ALA A 168 -0.53 10.82 23.49
CA ALA A 168 -1.09 11.62 22.40
C ALA A 168 -2.27 12.47 22.91
N ASN A 169 -3.22 11.85 23.65
CA ASN A 169 -4.35 12.58 24.20
C ASN A 169 -3.93 13.66 25.22
N ALA A 170 -2.99 13.36 26.11
CA ALA A 170 -2.43 14.34 27.06
C ALA A 170 -1.75 15.51 26.33
N ALA A 171 -1.18 15.25 25.15
CA ALA A 171 -0.53 16.24 24.30
C ALA A 171 -1.51 17.02 23.40
N GLY A 172 -2.80 16.68 23.39
CA GLY A 172 -3.79 17.25 22.47
C GLY A 172 -3.65 16.77 21.03
N VAL A 173 -2.97 15.63 20.81
CA VAL A 173 -2.75 15.00 19.50
C VAL A 173 -3.82 13.92 19.27
N ASN A 174 -4.51 13.99 18.13
CA ASN A 174 -5.50 12.99 17.76
C ASN A 174 -4.81 11.70 17.30
N VAL A 175 -5.40 10.56 17.65
CA VAL A 175 -4.89 9.25 17.25
C VAL A 175 -5.78 8.65 16.16
N MET A 176 -5.13 8.12 15.11
CA MET A 176 -5.74 7.26 14.12
C MET A 176 -5.07 5.89 14.14
N PHE A 177 -5.86 4.82 14.15
CA PHE A 177 -5.39 3.45 13.96
C PHE A 177 -5.75 2.97 12.56
N SER A 178 -4.75 2.41 11.84
CA SER A 178 -4.96 1.66 10.59
C SER A 178 -4.88 0.17 10.91
N VAL A 179 -5.99 -0.55 10.79
CA VAL A 179 -6.11 -1.94 11.25
C VAL A 179 -5.97 -2.90 10.08
N VAL A 180 -4.95 -3.76 10.15
CA VAL A 180 -4.50 -4.64 9.06
C VAL A 180 -4.10 -6.02 9.57
N LYS A 181 -3.76 -6.93 8.68
CA LYS A 181 -3.14 -8.24 8.93
C LYS A 181 -3.94 -9.10 9.91
N ALA A 182 -4.98 -9.74 9.39
CA ALA A 182 -5.78 -10.68 10.16
C ALA A 182 -4.93 -11.84 10.72
N PRO A 183 -5.21 -12.31 11.95
CA PRO A 183 -4.54 -13.48 12.52
C PRO A 183 -4.88 -14.74 11.75
N ASP A 184 -4.02 -15.73 11.85
CA ASP A 184 -4.12 -17.00 11.10
C ASP A 184 -5.45 -17.73 11.29
N TRP A 185 -6.00 -17.69 12.50
CA TRP A 185 -7.28 -18.31 12.80
C TRP A 185 -8.47 -17.68 12.07
N ALA A 186 -8.35 -16.41 11.69
CA ALA A 186 -9.41 -15.66 10.98
C ALA A 186 -9.30 -15.79 9.45
N ARG A 187 -8.14 -16.17 8.92
CA ARG A 187 -7.85 -16.18 7.48
C ARG A 187 -8.37 -17.45 6.80
N PRO A 188 -8.65 -17.44 5.48
CA PRO A 188 -8.98 -18.65 4.74
C PRO A 188 -7.88 -19.72 4.86
N GLY A 189 -8.27 -21.00 4.89
CA GLY A 189 -7.33 -22.10 5.10
C GLY A 189 -6.27 -22.24 3.99
N ASN A 190 -6.57 -21.79 2.78
CA ASN A 190 -5.72 -21.88 1.59
C ASN A 190 -5.03 -20.55 1.21
N THR A 191 -5.03 -19.55 2.10
CA THR A 191 -4.40 -18.25 1.86
C THR A 191 -2.88 -18.32 2.04
N ASP A 192 -2.15 -17.46 1.35
CA ASP A 192 -0.71 -17.28 1.57
C ASP A 192 -0.46 -16.50 2.88
N ARG A 193 0.15 -17.18 3.85
CA ARG A 193 0.44 -16.61 5.18
C ARG A 193 1.74 -15.83 5.27
N SER A 194 2.54 -15.83 4.19
CA SER A 194 3.78 -15.04 4.13
C SER A 194 3.51 -13.53 3.89
N VAL A 195 2.30 -13.18 3.49
CA VAL A 195 1.86 -11.80 3.22
C VAL A 195 0.63 -11.44 4.04
N ALA A 196 0.34 -10.14 4.14
CA ALA A 196 -0.88 -9.65 4.76
C ALA A 196 -2.13 -10.23 4.05
N GLY A 197 -3.17 -10.58 4.80
CA GLY A 197 -4.38 -11.13 4.20
C GLY A 197 -5.62 -10.88 5.04
N PRO A 198 -6.80 -10.73 4.39
CA PRO A 198 -8.06 -10.44 5.03
C PRO A 198 -8.63 -11.66 5.76
N PRO A 199 -9.58 -11.47 6.70
CA PRO A 199 -10.31 -12.57 7.28
C PRO A 199 -11.23 -13.24 6.24
N ALA A 200 -11.49 -14.54 6.43
CA ALA A 200 -12.47 -15.30 5.66
C ALA A 200 -13.89 -14.76 5.89
N ASN A 201 -14.20 -14.44 7.15
CA ASN A 201 -15.49 -13.89 7.56
C ASN A 201 -15.31 -12.41 7.99
N PRO A 202 -15.93 -11.44 7.32
CA PRO A 202 -15.87 -10.03 7.69
C PRO A 202 -16.34 -9.75 9.13
N GLN A 203 -17.19 -10.61 9.72
CA GLN A 203 -17.66 -10.45 11.09
C GLN A 203 -16.52 -10.60 12.11
N ASP A 204 -15.51 -11.42 11.85
CA ASP A 204 -14.36 -11.57 12.76
C ASP A 204 -13.60 -10.24 12.92
N MET A 205 -13.40 -9.50 11.82
CA MET A 205 -12.82 -8.15 11.91
C MET A 205 -13.78 -7.16 12.58
N ALA A 206 -15.07 -7.25 12.30
CA ALA A 206 -16.06 -6.39 12.94
C ALA A 206 -16.06 -6.58 14.46
N ASP A 207 -15.95 -7.80 14.96
CA ASP A 207 -15.86 -8.13 16.39
C ASP A 207 -14.58 -7.57 17.02
N PHE A 208 -13.45 -7.65 16.33
CA PHE A 208 -12.20 -7.03 16.75
C PHE A 208 -12.32 -5.50 16.80
N MET A 209 -12.87 -4.89 15.74
CA MET A 209 -13.08 -3.45 15.67
C MET A 209 -14.04 -2.94 16.72
N SER A 210 -15.11 -3.70 17.03
CA SER A 210 -16.05 -3.39 18.12
C SER A 210 -15.32 -3.33 19.46
N ALA A 211 -14.52 -4.33 19.78
CA ALA A 211 -13.77 -4.39 21.03
C ALA A 211 -12.74 -3.26 21.14
N MET A 212 -12.00 -2.99 20.05
CA MET A 212 -11.01 -1.90 20.00
C MET A 212 -11.68 -0.53 20.17
N ALA A 213 -12.78 -0.28 19.44
CA ALA A 213 -13.51 0.97 19.53
C ALA A 213 -14.15 1.18 20.91
N ALA A 214 -14.64 0.12 21.56
CA ALA A 214 -15.14 0.18 22.92
C ALA A 214 -14.00 0.49 23.93
N HIS A 215 -12.85 -0.17 23.77
CA HIS A 215 -11.69 0.00 24.66
C HIS A 215 -11.12 1.43 24.60
N PHE A 216 -10.96 1.98 23.40
CA PHE A 216 -10.41 3.33 23.17
C PHE A 216 -11.47 4.41 22.97
N ARG A 217 -12.71 4.16 23.40
CA ARG A 217 -13.84 5.06 23.15
C ARG A 217 -13.51 6.51 23.52
N GLY A 218 -13.69 7.42 22.56
CA GLY A 218 -13.42 8.85 22.68
C GLY A 218 -11.93 9.22 22.71
N ARG A 219 -11.01 8.25 22.86
CA ARG A 219 -9.55 8.47 22.89
C ARG A 219 -8.90 8.32 21.52
N VAL A 220 -9.32 7.34 20.72
CA VAL A 220 -8.93 7.19 19.30
C VAL A 220 -9.99 7.85 18.44
N LYS A 221 -9.57 8.76 17.55
CA LYS A 221 -10.50 9.61 16.79
C LYS A 221 -10.87 9.02 15.43
N ALA A 222 -10.02 8.16 14.88
CA ALA A 222 -10.28 7.56 13.58
C ALA A 222 -9.73 6.12 13.49
N TYR A 223 -10.43 5.27 12.73
CA TYR A 223 -10.04 3.91 12.38
C TYR A 223 -10.05 3.78 10.88
N GLU A 224 -8.92 3.44 10.29
CA GLU A 224 -8.80 3.04 8.89
C GLU A 224 -8.94 1.53 8.80
N ILE A 225 -9.83 1.07 7.92
CA ILE A 225 -10.16 -0.34 7.77
C ILE A 225 -9.39 -0.92 6.60
N TRP A 226 -8.33 -1.67 6.91
CA TRP A 226 -7.39 -2.26 5.97
C TRP A 226 -6.42 -1.26 5.35
N ASN A 227 -5.53 -1.77 4.44
CA ASN A 227 -4.47 -1.03 3.76
C ASN A 227 -4.26 -1.63 2.36
N GLU A 228 -4.19 -0.80 1.33
CA GLU A 228 -3.76 -1.13 -0.03
C GLU A 228 -4.37 -2.40 -0.63
N GLN A 229 -5.64 -2.66 -0.34
CA GLN A 229 -6.39 -3.85 -0.72
C GLN A 229 -6.58 -4.03 -2.23
N ASN A 230 -6.09 -3.11 -3.03
CA ASN A 230 -5.99 -3.26 -4.48
C ASN A 230 -4.72 -3.96 -4.94
N LEU A 231 -3.82 -4.33 -4.01
CA LEU A 231 -2.59 -5.10 -4.25
C LEU A 231 -2.72 -6.54 -3.72
N HIS A 232 -2.24 -7.50 -4.49
CA HIS A 232 -2.38 -8.92 -4.16
C HIS A 232 -1.70 -9.30 -2.84
N TYR A 233 -0.50 -8.81 -2.56
CA TYR A 233 0.24 -9.12 -1.34
C TYR A 233 -0.31 -8.44 -0.08
N GLU A 234 -1.14 -7.41 -0.23
CA GLU A 234 -1.92 -6.81 0.85
C GLU A 234 -3.28 -7.51 1.03
N TRP A 235 -3.62 -8.42 0.12
CA TRP A 235 -4.88 -9.17 0.10
C TRP A 235 -4.68 -10.69 0.18
N GLY A 236 -3.57 -11.16 0.78
CA GLY A 236 -3.31 -12.58 1.03
C GLY A 236 -2.95 -13.39 -0.22
N ASN A 237 -2.51 -12.73 -1.31
CA ASN A 237 -2.37 -13.32 -2.63
C ASN A 237 -3.66 -14.02 -3.12
N GLU A 238 -4.80 -13.59 -2.56
CA GLU A 238 -6.13 -14.02 -2.95
C GLU A 238 -6.65 -13.18 -4.14
N PRO A 239 -7.70 -13.65 -4.85
CA PRO A 239 -8.33 -12.85 -5.89
C PRO A 239 -8.78 -11.48 -5.35
N LEU A 240 -8.32 -10.40 -6.01
CA LEU A 240 -8.66 -9.04 -5.64
C LEU A 240 -10.15 -8.77 -5.85
N SER A 241 -10.82 -8.21 -4.86
CA SER A 241 -12.27 -7.97 -4.92
C SER A 241 -12.68 -6.75 -4.11
N ALA A 242 -13.03 -5.69 -4.79
CA ALA A 242 -13.62 -4.50 -4.17
C ALA A 242 -14.97 -4.79 -3.50
N GLY A 243 -15.74 -5.77 -4.00
CA GLY A 243 -16.98 -6.21 -3.37
C GLY A 243 -16.75 -6.89 -2.02
N ARG A 244 -15.77 -7.81 -1.93
CA ARG A 244 -15.39 -8.46 -0.69
C ARG A 244 -14.82 -7.45 0.33
N TYR A 245 -13.98 -6.53 -0.13
CA TYR A 245 -13.51 -5.44 0.71
C TYR A 245 -14.66 -4.55 1.21
N SER A 246 -15.64 -4.24 0.37
CA SER A 246 -16.83 -3.45 0.76
C SER A 246 -17.63 -4.13 1.87
N GLN A 247 -17.75 -5.47 1.84
CA GLN A 247 -18.37 -6.23 2.94
C GLN A 247 -17.58 -6.08 4.25
N LEU A 248 -16.25 -6.19 4.19
CA LEU A 248 -15.35 -6.01 5.33
C LEU A 248 -15.48 -4.60 5.94
N LEU A 249 -15.42 -3.58 5.09
CA LEU A 249 -15.56 -2.17 5.47
C LEU A 249 -16.93 -1.91 6.13
N CYS A 250 -18.01 -2.39 5.52
CA CYS A 250 -19.36 -2.14 6.03
C CYS A 250 -19.63 -2.86 7.37
N ALA A 251 -19.12 -4.07 7.55
CA ALA A 251 -19.22 -4.79 8.83
C ALA A 251 -18.46 -4.04 9.93
N SER A 252 -17.21 -3.66 9.66
CA SER A 252 -16.36 -2.90 10.58
C SER A 252 -16.93 -1.52 10.91
N TYR A 253 -17.47 -0.81 9.90
CA TYR A 253 -18.12 0.49 10.10
C TYR A 253 -19.28 0.40 11.12
N ARG A 254 -20.18 -0.56 10.93
CA ARG A 254 -21.32 -0.74 11.87
C ARG A 254 -20.83 -1.06 13.28
N ALA A 255 -19.83 -1.92 13.39
CA ALA A 255 -19.25 -2.33 14.67
C ALA A 255 -18.59 -1.15 15.42
N VAL A 256 -17.77 -0.35 14.72
CA VAL A 256 -17.16 0.86 15.31
C VAL A 256 -18.23 1.86 15.71
N LYS A 257 -19.21 2.14 14.85
CA LYS A 257 -20.27 3.12 15.16
C LYS A 257 -21.20 2.70 16.29
N ALA A 258 -21.38 1.41 16.50
CA ALA A 258 -22.12 0.90 17.66
C ALA A 258 -21.32 1.07 18.97
N SER A 259 -20.01 0.90 18.94
CA SER A 259 -19.15 0.95 20.12
C SER A 259 -18.64 2.36 20.43
N ASP A 260 -18.27 3.14 19.42
CA ASP A 260 -17.87 4.56 19.52
C ASP A 260 -18.51 5.38 18.37
N PRO A 261 -19.71 5.93 18.58
CA PRO A 261 -20.39 6.74 17.56
C PRO A 261 -19.60 7.97 17.12
N GLY A 262 -18.71 8.50 17.99
CA GLY A 262 -17.89 9.68 17.74
C GLY A 262 -16.68 9.41 16.85
N ALA A 263 -16.19 8.18 16.79
CA ALA A 263 -15.02 7.85 15.99
C ALA A 263 -15.31 7.90 14.49
N MET A 264 -14.33 8.38 13.71
CA MET A 264 -14.37 8.34 12.25
C MET A 264 -13.97 6.97 11.75
N VAL A 265 -14.64 6.47 10.73
CA VAL A 265 -14.23 5.28 10.00
C VAL A 265 -13.78 5.71 8.60
N ILE A 266 -12.55 5.36 8.25
CA ILE A 266 -11.91 5.69 7.00
C ILE A 266 -11.79 4.39 6.18
N SER A 267 -12.11 4.44 4.90
CA SER A 267 -11.82 3.29 4.04
C SER A 267 -10.32 3.07 3.94
N GLY A 268 -9.88 1.83 3.87
CA GLY A 268 -8.49 1.51 3.57
C GLY A 268 -8.04 2.23 2.31
N ALA A 269 -6.91 2.91 2.40
CA ALA A 269 -6.36 3.64 1.28
C ALA A 269 -5.87 2.70 0.19
N LEU A 270 -5.96 3.14 -1.04
CA LEU A 270 -5.50 2.40 -2.21
C LEU A 270 -4.12 2.89 -2.63
N THR A 271 -3.26 1.97 -3.04
CA THR A 271 -1.99 2.30 -3.68
C THR A 271 -2.23 2.73 -5.12
N PRO A 272 -1.79 3.94 -5.51
CA PRO A 272 -1.82 4.35 -6.90
C PRO A 272 -0.97 3.43 -7.76
N THR A 273 -1.57 2.83 -8.78
CA THR A 273 -0.87 1.95 -9.70
C THR A 273 -1.46 2.01 -11.10
N GLY A 274 -0.62 1.85 -12.14
CA GLY A 274 -1.08 1.66 -13.51
C GLY A 274 -1.37 0.20 -13.85
N VAL A 275 -1.11 -0.72 -12.91
CA VAL A 275 -1.36 -2.16 -13.09
C VAL A 275 -2.84 -2.45 -12.87
N ASN A 276 -3.48 -3.10 -13.84
CA ASN A 276 -4.91 -3.45 -13.78
C ASN A 276 -5.14 -4.82 -14.41
N ASP A 277 -4.43 -5.83 -13.93
CA ASP A 277 -4.50 -7.20 -14.43
C ASP A 277 -5.42 -8.11 -13.60
N GLY A 278 -5.92 -7.60 -12.47
CA GLY A 278 -6.80 -8.32 -11.56
C GLY A 278 -6.12 -9.42 -10.72
N SER A 279 -4.85 -9.69 -10.98
CA SER A 279 -4.07 -10.71 -10.27
C SER A 279 -2.99 -10.10 -9.37
N ARG A 280 -2.18 -9.18 -9.88
CA ARG A 280 -1.17 -8.46 -9.10
C ARG A 280 -1.74 -7.20 -8.47
N ALA A 281 -2.54 -6.46 -9.25
CA ALA A 281 -3.21 -5.28 -8.79
C ALA A 281 -4.48 -5.00 -9.62
N ILE A 282 -5.37 -4.20 -9.03
CA ILE A 282 -6.41 -3.46 -9.76
C ILE A 282 -6.04 -1.98 -9.65
N ASP A 283 -6.06 -1.27 -10.79
CA ASP A 283 -5.87 0.18 -10.83
C ASP A 283 -6.73 0.86 -9.76
N ASP A 284 -6.13 1.72 -8.99
CA ASP A 284 -6.73 2.34 -7.79
C ASP A 284 -8.03 3.12 -8.11
N VAL A 285 -8.10 3.83 -9.25
CA VAL A 285 -9.32 4.55 -9.67
C VAL A 285 -10.42 3.56 -10.07
N ASN A 286 -10.05 2.45 -10.72
CA ASN A 286 -10.99 1.38 -11.05
C ASN A 286 -11.48 0.67 -9.78
N TYR A 287 -10.57 0.37 -8.84
CA TYR A 287 -10.92 -0.26 -7.57
C TYR A 287 -11.85 0.63 -6.74
N LEU A 288 -11.56 1.93 -6.62
CA LEU A 288 -12.41 2.90 -5.91
C LEU A 288 -13.81 2.97 -6.54
N SER A 289 -13.88 2.96 -7.87
CA SER A 289 -15.15 2.94 -8.60
C SER A 289 -15.95 1.66 -8.31
N GLN A 290 -15.29 0.49 -8.30
CA GLN A 290 -15.88 -0.79 -7.95
C GLN A 290 -16.35 -0.84 -6.49
N MET A 291 -15.58 -0.27 -5.54
CA MET A 291 -15.98 -0.14 -4.14
C MET A 291 -17.32 0.60 -4.01
N PHE A 292 -17.44 1.77 -4.64
CA PHE A 292 -18.68 2.53 -4.57
C PHE A 292 -19.84 1.83 -5.29
N ALA A 293 -19.58 1.21 -6.44
CA ALA A 293 -20.58 0.39 -7.13
C ALA A 293 -21.07 -0.80 -6.29
N SER A 294 -20.22 -1.32 -5.40
CA SER A 294 -20.55 -2.39 -4.43
C SER A 294 -21.26 -1.87 -3.17
N GLY A 295 -21.64 -0.59 -3.10
CA GLY A 295 -22.42 -0.03 -2.01
C GLY A 295 -21.61 0.44 -0.79
N SER A 296 -20.28 0.49 -0.87
CA SER A 296 -19.42 0.92 0.26
C SER A 296 -19.54 2.41 0.61
N GLY A 297 -20.15 3.23 -0.24
CA GLY A 297 -20.25 4.66 -0.05
C GLY A 297 -20.86 5.08 1.29
N GLY A 298 -21.83 4.31 1.84
CA GLY A 298 -22.43 4.53 3.16
C GLY A 298 -21.60 4.03 4.34
N CYS A 299 -20.52 3.30 4.11
CA CYS A 299 -19.76 2.55 5.12
C CYS A 299 -18.44 3.22 5.54
N ALA A 300 -18.23 4.48 5.20
CA ALA A 300 -17.08 5.25 5.63
C ALA A 300 -17.45 6.72 5.84
N ASN A 301 -16.80 7.37 6.79
CA ASN A 301 -16.92 8.81 7.03
C ASN A 301 -15.95 9.61 6.15
N GLY A 302 -14.81 9.01 5.77
CA GLY A 302 -13.81 9.54 4.86
C GLY A 302 -13.24 8.45 3.97
N ILE A 303 -12.62 8.84 2.88
CA ILE A 303 -12.01 7.92 1.90
C ILE A 303 -10.50 8.03 2.01
N GLY A 304 -9.83 6.89 2.26
CA GLY A 304 -8.38 6.80 2.35
C GLY A 304 -7.71 6.91 0.97
N ALA A 305 -6.53 7.52 0.95
CA ALA A 305 -5.69 7.64 -0.24
C ALA A 305 -4.21 7.63 0.11
N HIS A 306 -3.38 6.97 -0.70
CA HIS A 306 -1.91 6.94 -0.59
C HIS A 306 -1.25 7.60 -1.81
N PRO A 307 -1.45 8.91 -2.07
CA PRO A 307 -0.82 9.57 -3.20
C PRO A 307 0.68 9.71 -2.97
N SER A 308 1.47 9.28 -3.94
CA SER A 308 2.92 9.45 -3.94
C SER A 308 3.35 10.32 -5.12
N GLY A 309 4.49 11.00 -5.00
CA GLY A 309 5.06 11.81 -6.07
C GLY A 309 6.30 11.20 -6.71
N TYR A 310 6.84 10.12 -6.15
CA TYR A 310 8.11 9.52 -6.58
C TYR A 310 9.24 10.56 -6.59
N ASN A 311 9.69 11.02 -7.79
CA ASN A 311 10.62 12.13 -7.97
C ASN A 311 9.97 13.35 -8.65
N ASN A 312 8.63 13.42 -8.66
CA ASN A 312 7.90 14.56 -9.23
C ASN A 312 7.45 15.52 -8.11
N PRO A 313 7.53 16.84 -8.29
CA PRO A 313 6.99 17.81 -7.35
C PRO A 313 5.50 17.58 -7.05
N ALA A 314 5.07 17.89 -5.83
CA ALA A 314 3.68 17.67 -5.39
C ALA A 314 2.63 18.40 -6.24
N THR A 315 2.98 19.52 -6.84
CA THR A 315 2.06 20.44 -7.52
C THR A 315 1.84 20.14 -9.00
N VAL A 316 2.65 19.27 -9.60
CA VAL A 316 2.60 19.00 -11.04
C VAL A 316 1.61 17.90 -11.39
N HIS A 317 1.13 17.90 -12.63
CA HIS A 317 0.23 16.89 -13.17
C HIS A 317 0.99 15.81 -13.95
N ALA A 318 0.31 14.70 -14.17
CA ALA A 318 0.74 13.66 -15.11
C ALA A 318 1.04 14.29 -16.49
N GLY A 319 2.16 13.86 -17.09
CA GLY A 319 2.67 14.44 -18.30
C GLY A 319 3.64 15.60 -18.10
N TRP A 320 3.86 16.09 -16.86
CA TRP A 320 4.95 17.02 -16.58
C TRP A 320 6.28 16.38 -16.98
N ASN A 321 7.11 17.18 -17.66
CA ASN A 321 8.39 16.71 -18.15
C ASN A 321 9.43 16.72 -17.03
N ASN A 322 9.59 15.60 -16.34
CA ASN A 322 10.66 15.43 -15.37
C ASN A 322 12.00 15.35 -16.11
N PRO A 323 12.93 16.29 -15.92
CA PRO A 323 14.22 16.26 -16.60
C PRO A 323 15.12 15.13 -16.11
N ALA A 324 14.94 14.65 -14.86
CA ALA A 324 15.77 13.61 -14.26
C ALA A 324 15.36 12.19 -14.72
N GLU A 325 14.05 11.92 -14.78
CA GLU A 325 13.55 10.57 -15.04
C GLU A 325 12.28 10.53 -15.88
N PRO A 326 12.39 10.33 -17.18
CA PRO A 326 11.24 10.25 -18.08
C PRO A 326 10.26 9.13 -17.77
N GLN A 327 10.71 8.04 -17.14
CA GLN A 327 9.90 6.85 -16.85
C GLN A 327 8.75 7.13 -15.87
N PHE A 328 8.88 8.10 -14.97
CA PHE A 328 7.86 8.45 -13.97
C PHE A 328 6.91 9.57 -14.43
N LYS A 329 6.76 9.81 -15.74
CA LYS A 329 5.88 10.84 -16.27
C LYS A 329 4.64 10.31 -16.98
N GLY A 330 4.61 9.03 -17.32
CA GLY A 330 3.63 8.46 -18.26
C GLY A 330 2.26 8.17 -17.64
N HIS A 331 2.14 8.04 -16.33
CA HIS A 331 0.89 7.65 -15.67
C HIS A 331 0.60 8.53 -14.46
N ARG A 332 -0.71 8.78 -14.17
CA ARG A 332 -1.16 9.61 -13.03
C ARG A 332 -0.68 9.12 -11.67
N SER A 333 -0.46 7.79 -11.52
CA SER A 333 -0.03 7.19 -10.26
C SER A 333 1.33 7.67 -9.75
N PHE A 334 2.14 8.26 -10.63
CA PHE A 334 3.42 8.85 -10.27
C PHE A 334 3.32 10.31 -9.81
N PHE A 335 2.09 10.85 -9.71
CA PHE A 335 1.86 12.28 -9.41
C PHE A 335 0.85 12.43 -8.28
N PHE A 336 1.30 12.99 -7.17
CA PHE A 336 0.46 13.29 -6.01
C PHE A 336 -0.84 14.00 -6.41
N ARG A 337 -0.72 15.11 -7.13
CA ARG A 337 -1.85 15.94 -7.55
C ARG A 337 -2.83 15.18 -8.44
N SER A 338 -2.35 14.53 -9.46
CA SER A 338 -3.20 13.82 -10.43
C SER A 338 -3.96 12.65 -9.79
N THR A 339 -3.34 11.95 -8.84
CA THR A 339 -3.99 10.88 -8.07
C THR A 339 -5.12 11.43 -7.22
N MET A 340 -4.87 12.52 -6.47
CA MET A 340 -5.86 13.14 -5.60
C MET A 340 -7.07 13.67 -6.38
N GLU A 341 -6.82 14.36 -7.49
CA GLU A 341 -7.88 14.88 -8.37
C GLU A 341 -8.68 13.75 -9.03
N ALA A 342 -8.03 12.65 -9.42
CA ALA A 342 -8.72 11.47 -9.96
C ALA A 342 -9.67 10.83 -8.93
N TYR A 343 -9.20 10.66 -7.69
CA TYR A 343 -10.06 10.12 -6.60
C TYR A 343 -11.23 11.06 -6.31
N ARG A 344 -10.99 12.37 -6.27
CA ARG A 344 -12.07 13.36 -6.12
C ARG A 344 -13.10 13.26 -7.24
N GLY A 345 -12.64 13.05 -8.48
CA GLY A 345 -13.50 12.83 -9.64
C GLY A 345 -14.39 11.59 -9.48
N VAL A 346 -13.83 10.47 -9.00
CA VAL A 346 -14.62 9.26 -8.70
C VAL A 346 -15.62 9.52 -7.59
N MET A 347 -15.21 10.12 -6.48
CA MET A 347 -16.12 10.45 -5.37
C MET A 347 -17.31 11.30 -5.83
N ASN A 348 -17.08 12.30 -6.65
CA ASN A 348 -18.15 13.15 -7.20
C ASN A 348 -19.11 12.35 -8.07
N ARG A 349 -18.59 11.49 -8.94
CA ARG A 349 -19.39 10.63 -9.84
C ARG A 349 -20.34 9.68 -9.10
N TYR A 350 -19.91 9.21 -7.93
CA TYR A 350 -20.69 8.30 -7.08
C TYR A 350 -21.44 9.01 -5.93
N GLY A 351 -21.59 10.34 -5.98
CA GLY A 351 -22.32 11.11 -4.96
C GLY A 351 -21.62 11.18 -3.61
N GLN A 352 -20.33 10.85 -3.55
CA GLN A 352 -19.52 10.90 -2.31
C GLN A 352 -18.74 12.22 -2.15
N GLY A 353 -19.02 13.20 -2.99
CA GLY A 353 -18.34 14.50 -2.99
C GLY A 353 -18.49 15.33 -1.69
N GLY A 354 -19.46 15.02 -0.81
CA GLY A 354 -19.57 15.61 0.52
C GLY A 354 -18.53 15.10 1.52
N LYS A 355 -17.86 13.96 1.24
CA LYS A 355 -16.82 13.40 2.12
C LYS A 355 -15.46 13.99 1.82
N LYS A 356 -14.57 13.91 2.83
CA LYS A 356 -13.16 14.28 2.69
C LYS A 356 -12.34 13.08 2.22
N LEU A 357 -11.32 13.32 1.38
CA LEU A 357 -10.20 12.43 1.22
C LEU A 357 -9.28 12.55 2.44
N TRP A 358 -8.93 11.42 3.04
CA TRP A 358 -7.92 11.31 4.08
C TRP A 358 -6.65 10.75 3.43
N VAL A 359 -5.59 11.52 3.45
CA VAL A 359 -4.30 11.08 2.93
C VAL A 359 -3.59 10.33 4.05
N THR A 360 -3.85 9.03 4.14
CA THR A 360 -3.40 8.22 5.27
C THR A 360 -1.93 7.83 5.19
N GLU A 361 -1.33 7.93 3.98
CA GLU A 361 0.11 7.90 3.75
C GLU A 361 0.45 8.74 2.53
N PHE A 362 1.53 9.54 2.62
CA PHE A 362 2.16 10.19 1.47
C PHE A 362 3.60 10.55 1.81
N GLY A 363 4.46 10.60 0.79
CA GLY A 363 5.85 10.94 1.02
C GLY A 363 6.69 10.97 -0.26
N TRP A 364 7.92 11.42 -0.10
CA TRP A 364 9.00 11.34 -1.09
C TRP A 364 10.20 10.70 -0.42
N ALA A 365 10.72 9.64 -1.03
CA ALA A 365 11.91 8.96 -0.55
C ALA A 365 13.17 9.71 -1.01
N SER A 366 14.16 9.82 -0.12
CA SER A 366 15.52 10.26 -0.44
C SER A 366 16.52 9.44 0.34
N VAL A 367 17.53 8.88 -0.33
CA VAL A 367 18.64 8.16 0.32
C VAL A 367 19.83 9.06 0.61
N GLU A 368 19.74 10.35 0.30
CA GLU A 368 20.80 11.31 0.59
C GLU A 368 21.15 11.28 2.10
N ASN A 369 22.44 11.20 2.40
CA ASN A 369 22.99 11.15 3.76
C ASN A 369 22.51 9.95 4.65
N LEU A 370 21.95 8.88 4.06
CA LEU A 370 21.63 7.65 4.81
C LEU A 370 22.77 6.64 4.85
N GLY A 371 23.83 6.85 4.05
CA GLY A 371 24.97 5.93 3.96
C GLY A 371 24.66 4.61 3.24
N THR A 372 23.53 4.52 2.57
CA THR A 372 23.09 3.35 1.78
C THR A 372 22.57 3.77 0.41
N GLY A 373 22.53 2.82 -0.54
CA GLY A 373 21.80 3.02 -1.79
C GLY A 373 20.29 2.82 -1.63
N PRO A 374 19.49 3.11 -2.68
CA PRO A 374 18.06 2.89 -2.66
C PRO A 374 17.72 1.39 -2.59
N ALA A 375 16.64 1.04 -1.93
CA ALA A 375 16.08 -0.30 -1.96
C ALA A 375 15.59 -0.66 -3.36
N GLY A 376 15.57 -1.97 -3.69
CA GLY A 376 15.10 -2.44 -5.00
C GLY A 376 13.65 -2.02 -5.26
N GLY A 377 13.41 -1.43 -6.43
CA GLY A 377 12.11 -0.86 -6.82
C GLY A 377 11.88 0.59 -6.36
N TYR A 378 12.84 1.17 -5.60
CA TYR A 378 12.81 2.55 -5.13
C TYR A 378 14.02 3.36 -5.64
N GLU A 379 14.55 3.03 -6.80
CA GLU A 379 15.74 3.64 -7.40
C GLU A 379 15.58 5.17 -7.56
N TYR A 380 14.36 5.65 -7.72
CA TYR A 380 14.03 7.09 -7.75
C TYR A 380 14.41 7.84 -6.45
N ALA A 381 14.58 7.13 -5.33
CA ALA A 381 15.00 7.75 -4.07
C ALA A 381 16.44 8.30 -4.10
N ALA A 382 17.26 7.84 -5.05
CA ALA A 382 18.59 8.38 -5.30
C ALA A 382 18.55 9.70 -6.12
N GLN A 383 17.40 10.05 -6.67
CA GLN A 383 17.21 11.24 -7.49
C GLN A 383 16.61 12.42 -6.70
N ASN A 384 16.03 12.14 -5.54
CA ASN A 384 15.53 13.15 -4.64
C ASN A 384 16.60 13.52 -3.62
N THR A 385 16.90 14.79 -3.48
CA THR A 385 17.66 15.34 -2.34
C THR A 385 16.79 15.41 -1.09
N GLU A 386 17.42 15.51 0.10
CA GLU A 386 16.68 15.80 1.35
C GLU A 386 15.98 17.19 1.29
N GLY A 387 16.53 18.12 0.52
CA GLY A 387 15.94 19.43 0.28
C GLY A 387 14.65 19.33 -0.55
N GLU A 388 14.65 18.53 -1.62
CA GLU A 388 13.45 18.27 -2.43
C GLU A 388 12.39 17.50 -1.66
N GLN A 389 12.78 16.48 -0.86
CA GLN A 389 11.87 15.81 0.05
C GLN A 389 11.15 16.83 0.96
N ALA A 390 11.90 17.73 1.58
CA ALA A 390 11.36 18.77 2.46
C ALA A 390 10.40 19.71 1.73
N GLN A 391 10.78 20.16 0.54
CA GLN A 391 9.95 21.03 -0.28
C GLN A 391 8.67 20.36 -0.75
N TYR A 392 8.76 19.16 -1.30
CA TYR A 392 7.60 18.44 -1.85
C TYR A 392 6.57 18.08 -0.79
N LEU A 393 7.01 17.69 0.41
CA LEU A 393 6.11 17.44 1.55
C LEU A 393 5.36 18.71 1.96
N ARG A 394 6.05 19.83 2.08
CA ARG A 394 5.44 21.12 2.40
C ARG A 394 4.46 21.58 1.32
N ASP A 395 4.85 21.45 0.06
CA ASP A 395 4.01 21.81 -1.08
C ASP A 395 2.76 20.93 -1.19
N ALA A 396 2.86 19.64 -0.87
CA ALA A 396 1.73 18.72 -0.80
C ALA A 396 0.71 19.15 0.26
N PHE A 397 1.16 19.51 1.46
CA PHE A 397 0.26 20.04 2.50
C PHE A 397 -0.42 21.35 2.08
N ASN A 398 0.34 22.29 1.53
CA ASN A 398 -0.21 23.58 1.08
C ASN A 398 -1.23 23.40 -0.05
N LEU A 399 -0.92 22.56 -1.05
CA LEU A 399 -1.81 22.26 -2.16
C LEU A 399 -3.10 21.60 -1.67
N ALA A 400 -2.98 20.55 -0.88
CA ALA A 400 -4.13 19.80 -0.38
C ALA A 400 -5.04 20.65 0.52
N ARG A 401 -4.45 21.49 1.37
CA ARG A 401 -5.20 22.45 2.20
C ARG A 401 -6.01 23.43 1.35
N SER A 402 -5.45 23.92 0.23
CA SER A 402 -6.13 24.85 -0.67
C SER A 402 -7.39 24.28 -1.33
N TRP A 403 -7.49 22.95 -1.47
CA TRP A 403 -8.62 22.29 -2.12
C TRP A 403 -9.90 22.23 -1.27
N GLY A 404 -9.80 22.36 0.06
CA GLY A 404 -10.95 22.34 0.96
C GLY A 404 -11.68 20.99 1.08
N TRP A 405 -11.44 20.02 0.21
CA TRP A 405 -12.05 18.67 0.23
C TRP A 405 -11.10 17.58 0.77
N VAL A 406 -9.92 17.93 1.23
CA VAL A 406 -8.99 17.04 1.92
C VAL A 406 -9.16 17.17 3.42
N GLY A 407 -9.09 16.06 4.13
CA GLY A 407 -9.07 15.95 5.58
C GLY A 407 -7.64 15.86 6.12
N PRO A 408 -7.43 15.13 7.21
CA PRO A 408 -6.10 14.87 7.75
C PRO A 408 -5.19 14.18 6.74
N MET A 409 -3.91 14.58 6.76
CA MET A 409 -2.85 14.00 5.95
C MET A 409 -1.72 13.50 6.84
N PHE A 410 -1.19 12.32 6.54
CA PHE A 410 -0.16 11.66 7.34
C PHE A 410 1.09 11.41 6.50
N VAL A 411 2.19 12.04 6.86
CA VAL A 411 3.49 11.76 6.23
C VAL A 411 3.89 10.32 6.50
N TRP A 412 4.26 9.60 5.49
CA TRP A 412 4.94 8.32 5.57
C TRP A 412 6.46 8.57 5.53
N ASN A 413 7.24 8.45 6.62
CA ASN A 413 6.90 8.20 8.01
C ASN A 413 7.77 9.05 8.94
N LEU A 414 7.57 8.97 10.28
CA LEU A 414 8.46 9.66 11.22
C LEU A 414 9.84 8.98 11.27
N ASN A 415 9.89 7.69 11.63
CA ASN A 415 11.11 6.90 11.74
C ASN A 415 10.82 5.39 11.77
N PHE A 416 11.13 4.70 10.69
CA PHE A 416 11.10 3.23 10.65
C PHE A 416 12.49 2.59 10.61
N ALA A 417 13.55 3.39 10.46
CA ALA A 417 14.92 2.90 10.37
C ALA A 417 15.36 2.03 11.58
N PRO A 418 14.94 2.29 12.84
CA PRO A 418 15.30 1.43 13.96
C PRO A 418 14.81 -0.02 13.84
N VAL A 419 13.74 -0.27 13.12
CA VAL A 419 13.14 -1.61 12.95
C VAL A 419 13.39 -2.21 11.56
N ALA A 420 13.52 -1.38 10.54
CA ALA A 420 13.68 -1.82 9.15
C ALA A 420 15.16 -1.79 8.69
N GLY A 421 16.01 -0.96 9.32
CA GLY A 421 17.36 -0.68 8.87
C GLY A 421 17.44 0.45 7.84
N ASN A 422 18.60 1.09 7.72
CA ASN A 422 18.80 2.24 6.82
C ASN A 422 18.71 1.86 5.33
N GLY A 423 18.90 0.60 4.96
CA GLY A 423 18.80 0.11 3.58
C GLY A 423 17.39 -0.26 3.14
N ASP A 424 16.40 -0.22 4.03
CA ASP A 424 14.99 -0.44 3.69
C ASP A 424 14.38 0.86 3.13
N GLU A 425 13.41 0.73 2.21
CA GLU A 425 12.74 1.88 1.60
C GLU A 425 12.08 2.79 2.64
N LYS A 426 11.62 2.23 3.77
CA LYS A 426 10.96 2.99 4.84
C LYS A 426 11.88 4.02 5.48
N ALA A 427 13.19 3.74 5.56
CA ALA A 427 14.16 4.69 6.08
C ALA A 427 14.33 5.90 5.15
N ALA A 428 14.25 5.69 3.83
CA ALA A 428 14.36 6.76 2.85
C ALA A 428 13.21 7.78 2.92
N PHE A 429 12.03 7.37 3.39
CA PHE A 429 10.89 8.25 3.63
C PHE A 429 10.91 8.95 4.99
N GLY A 430 11.75 8.51 5.92
CA GLY A 430 11.80 9.01 7.30
C GLY A 430 11.99 10.53 7.38
N LEU A 431 11.30 11.17 8.34
CA LEU A 431 11.52 12.58 8.69
C LEU A 431 12.73 12.77 9.60
N VAL A 432 13.11 11.71 10.31
CA VAL A 432 14.34 11.65 11.11
C VAL A 432 15.10 10.37 10.76
N ARG A 433 16.41 10.34 11.03
CA ARG A 433 17.28 9.19 10.79
C ARG A 433 17.16 8.14 11.89
N GLY A 434 17.79 6.98 11.71
CA GLY A 434 17.78 5.90 12.68
C GLY A 434 18.29 6.26 14.06
N ASP A 435 19.20 7.23 14.15
CA ASP A 435 19.71 7.81 15.39
C ASP A 435 18.84 8.96 15.95
N TRP A 436 17.66 9.17 15.35
CA TRP A 436 16.71 10.23 15.69
C TRP A 436 17.19 11.66 15.36
N SER A 437 18.29 11.86 14.63
CA SER A 437 18.67 13.17 14.13
C SER A 437 17.64 13.67 13.08
N GLU A 438 17.32 14.96 13.13
CA GLU A 438 16.34 15.57 12.23
C GLU A 438 16.88 15.65 10.79
N ARG A 439 16.03 15.32 9.82
CA ARG A 439 16.28 15.62 8.41
C ARG A 439 15.71 17.00 8.06
N PRO A 440 16.14 17.65 6.98
CA PRO A 440 15.58 18.93 6.51
C PRO A 440 14.05 18.91 6.40
N ALA A 441 13.44 17.76 6.06
CA ALA A 441 12.00 17.59 6.00
C ALA A 441 11.30 17.80 7.34
N TYR A 442 11.87 17.31 8.45
CA TYR A 442 11.31 17.54 9.79
C TYR A 442 11.27 19.03 10.13
N GLN A 443 12.38 19.73 9.88
CA GLN A 443 12.50 21.17 10.15
C GLN A 443 11.54 21.99 9.27
N ALA A 444 11.49 21.70 7.98
CA ALA A 444 10.59 22.38 7.05
C ALA A 444 9.11 22.20 7.43
N LEU A 445 8.74 20.99 7.89
CA LEU A 445 7.39 20.72 8.37
C LEU A 445 7.10 21.38 9.72
N ARG A 446 8.06 21.48 10.62
CA ARG A 446 7.95 22.25 11.87
C ARG A 446 7.68 23.72 11.62
N ASP A 447 8.41 24.31 10.69
CA ASP A 447 8.47 25.76 10.48
C ASP A 447 7.37 26.27 9.55
N MET A 448 6.71 25.39 8.76
CA MET A 448 5.61 25.80 7.87
C MET A 448 4.40 26.30 8.67
N PRO A 449 3.59 27.26 8.13
CA PRO A 449 2.31 27.67 8.71
C PRO A 449 1.29 26.52 8.73
N LYS A 450 0.55 26.39 9.84
CA LYS A 450 -0.52 25.39 10.01
C LYS A 450 -1.89 26.01 9.82
#